data_4a02573792003467f0c25211012769b9
#
_entry.id   4a02573792003467f0c25211012769b9
#
_cell.length_a   1.000
_cell.length_b   1.000
_cell.length_c   1.000
_cell.angle_alpha   90.00
_cell.angle_beta   90.00
_cell.angle_gamma   90.00
#
_symmetry.space_group_name_H-M   'P 1'
#
loop_
_entity.id
_entity.type
_entity.pdbx_description
1 polymer ?
#
loop_
_entity_poly.entity_id
_entity_poly.type
_entity_poly.pdbx_seq_one_letter_code
_entity_poly.pdbx_strand_id
1 'polypeptide(L)'
;MRIVIANFSEPIGKRLDFRSDWARHVMPRKRARTSLFDQRADWGFHIYAIGVYLLDKGIADEVEFWDYSEERCTRYHSNGMLRVMFLNEEDVKVYMERYGYPDLFINHGRNGHAILEYLADKCFRVHVPALRSGLDREENFGAECYLVDSEEYLDDRSMMYVPVVNTKKIYPGACDKKRDFIYLARSYHGKRHDILLNAVRGTELTGHLHPVDGSKLDLSNTNITTTDWDERDVVDLLRTSSIAVYPGDDTSSPAAMWECVAAGLPIVVNEKIKGGKHLVVSGVTGEFASETNFLEVMRRVLANRESYKPREYFMEHWGTVSMLEHYLSFFRKMGWKY
;
A
#
# COMPACT_ATOMS: atom_id res chain seq x y z
N MET A 1 -11.77 -2.72 23.94
CA MET A 1 -10.40 -2.43 23.49
C MET A 1 -10.44 -1.29 22.49
N ARG A 2 -9.58 -0.29 22.67
CA ARG A 2 -9.46 0.88 21.81
C ARG A 2 -8.18 0.79 20.98
N ILE A 3 -8.29 0.96 19.68
CA ILE A 3 -7.17 0.88 18.74
C ILE A 3 -7.01 2.21 18.04
N VAL A 4 -5.77 2.65 17.92
CA VAL A 4 -5.41 3.85 17.17
C VAL A 4 -4.47 3.48 16.04
N ILE A 5 -4.81 3.95 14.83
CA ILE A 5 -3.95 3.90 13.65
C ILE A 5 -3.63 5.33 13.26
N ALA A 6 -2.39 5.72 13.41
CA ALA A 6 -1.91 7.05 13.09
C ALA A 6 -1.15 7.04 11.76
N ASN A 7 -1.45 8.01 10.91
CA ASN A 7 -0.70 8.29 9.70
C ASN A 7 -0.40 9.78 9.66
N PHE A 8 0.46 10.22 10.58
CA PHE A 8 0.82 11.61 10.69
C PHE A 8 1.53 12.09 9.43
N SER A 9 0.85 12.96 8.70
CA SER A 9 1.44 13.71 7.62
C SER A 9 2.47 14.69 8.18
N GLU A 10 3.48 15.10 7.39
CA GLU A 10 4.41 16.13 7.85
C GLU A 10 3.65 17.37 8.31
N PRO A 11 4.00 17.94 9.47
CA PRO A 11 3.47 19.24 9.87
C PRO A 11 3.78 20.25 8.77
N ILE A 12 2.75 20.92 8.29
CA ILE A 12 2.78 21.60 7.01
C ILE A 12 3.49 22.95 7.16
N GLY A 13 4.78 22.96 6.82
CA GLY A 13 5.51 24.19 6.52
C GLY A 13 5.55 24.56 5.04
N LYS A 14 5.41 23.59 4.13
CA LYS A 14 5.31 23.80 2.66
C LYS A 14 4.66 22.57 2.04
N ARG A 15 3.40 22.69 1.63
CA ARG A 15 2.71 21.62 0.89
C ARG A 15 3.09 21.59 -0.58
N LEU A 16 3.34 20.39 -1.04
CA LEU A 16 2.99 20.00 -2.39
C LEU A 16 1.48 19.71 -2.40
N ASP A 17 0.70 20.24 -3.35
CA ASP A 17 -0.75 20.12 -3.55
C ASP A 17 -1.34 18.70 -3.55
N PHE A 18 -0.52 17.78 -3.56
CA PHE A 18 -0.58 16.37 -3.63
C PHE A 18 -1.40 15.66 -2.53
N ARG A 19 -1.47 16.19 -1.31
CA ARG A 19 -2.18 15.55 -0.18
C ARG A 19 -3.59 16.06 0.03
N SER A 20 -3.91 17.25 -0.44
CA SER A 20 -5.28 17.74 -0.43
C SER A 20 -6.19 16.86 -1.30
N ASP A 21 -5.66 16.33 -2.41
CA ASP A 21 -6.38 15.43 -3.28
C ASP A 21 -6.49 14.03 -2.68
N TRP A 22 -5.45 13.51 -2.02
CA TRP A 22 -5.50 12.24 -1.33
C TRP A 22 -6.57 12.21 -0.22
N ALA A 23 -6.64 13.22 0.60
CA ALA A 23 -7.66 13.34 1.65
C ALA A 23 -9.08 13.49 1.08
N ARG A 24 -9.24 14.15 -0.08
CA ARG A 24 -10.54 14.28 -0.77
C ARG A 24 -11.02 12.98 -1.39
N HIS A 25 -10.11 12.17 -1.92
CA HIS A 25 -10.44 10.92 -2.62
C HIS A 25 -10.59 9.73 -1.67
N VAL A 26 -9.84 9.68 -0.58
CA VAL A 26 -9.88 8.60 0.42
C VAL A 26 -11.08 8.71 1.36
N MET A 27 -11.76 9.86 1.41
CA MET A 27 -12.90 10.08 2.31
C MET A 27 -14.23 10.11 1.57
N PRO A 28 -14.95 9.00 1.42
CA PRO A 28 -16.31 9.06 0.94
C PRO A 28 -17.21 9.79 1.98
N ARG A 29 -17.89 10.85 1.54
CA ARG A 29 -18.84 11.60 2.34
C ARG A 29 -20.11 10.84 2.72
N LYS A 30 -20.25 9.56 2.36
CA LYS A 30 -21.46 8.76 2.58
C LYS A 30 -21.27 7.75 3.71
N ARG A 31 -22.32 7.55 4.48
CA ARG A 31 -22.43 6.57 5.57
C ARG A 31 -21.87 5.22 5.12
N ALA A 32 -20.79 4.78 5.73
CA ALA A 32 -20.19 3.52 5.44
C ALA A 32 -20.75 2.43 6.33
N ARG A 33 -20.77 1.27 5.77
CA ARG A 33 -20.87 0.03 6.51
C ARG A 33 -19.50 -0.30 7.09
N THR A 34 -19.48 -0.94 8.24
CA THR A 34 -18.26 -1.31 8.97
C THR A 34 -17.61 -2.59 8.48
N SER A 35 -18.13 -3.23 7.44
CA SER A 35 -17.54 -4.44 6.91
C SER A 35 -16.19 -4.18 6.24
N LEU A 36 -15.20 -5.01 6.57
CA LEU A 36 -13.86 -4.98 5.98
C LEU A 36 -13.90 -4.93 4.44
N PHE A 37 -14.80 -5.70 3.84
CA PHE A 37 -14.88 -5.83 2.39
C PHE A 37 -15.76 -4.78 1.70
N ASP A 38 -16.48 -3.96 2.48
CA ASP A 38 -17.22 -2.81 1.96
C ASP A 38 -16.32 -1.57 1.78
N GLN A 39 -15.10 -1.62 2.31
CA GLN A 39 -14.10 -0.56 2.12
C GLN A 39 -13.67 -0.46 0.67
N ARG A 40 -13.26 0.73 0.24
CA ARG A 40 -12.70 0.92 -1.10
C ARG A 40 -11.41 0.11 -1.25
N ALA A 41 -11.12 -0.26 -2.50
CA ALA A 41 -9.88 -0.95 -2.87
C ALA A 41 -8.70 0.02 -3.09
N ASP A 42 -8.76 1.20 -2.50
CA ASP A 42 -7.76 2.25 -2.70
C ASP A 42 -6.63 2.20 -1.65
N TRP A 43 -5.65 3.05 -1.83
CA TRP A 43 -4.43 3.16 -1.05
C TRP A 43 -4.61 3.31 0.47
N GLY A 44 -5.77 3.76 0.92
CA GLY A 44 -6.10 3.86 2.34
C GLY A 44 -6.50 2.52 2.98
N PHE A 45 -6.79 1.49 2.18
CA PHE A 45 -7.25 0.22 2.71
C PHE A 45 -6.17 -0.53 3.51
N HIS A 46 -4.93 -0.47 3.07
CA HIS A 46 -3.86 -1.35 3.52
C HIS A 46 -3.63 -1.39 5.03
N ILE A 47 -3.34 -0.25 5.64
CA ILE A 47 -3.08 -0.20 7.09
C ILE A 47 -4.37 -0.12 7.90
N TYR A 48 -5.40 0.54 7.35
CA TYR A 48 -6.70 0.69 7.99
C TYR A 48 -7.46 -0.64 8.10
N ALA A 49 -7.17 -1.60 7.22
CA ALA A 49 -7.79 -2.92 7.23
C ALA A 49 -7.60 -3.65 8.56
N ILE A 50 -6.49 -3.44 9.25
CA ILE A 50 -6.24 -4.04 10.57
C ILE A 50 -7.31 -3.58 11.57
N GLY A 51 -7.54 -2.27 11.66
CA GLY A 51 -8.54 -1.73 12.58
C GLY A 51 -9.97 -2.18 12.24
N VAL A 52 -10.33 -2.11 10.95
CA VAL A 52 -11.66 -2.56 10.49
C VAL A 52 -11.88 -4.05 10.76
N TYR A 53 -10.86 -4.87 10.56
CA TYR A 53 -10.92 -6.29 10.84
C TYR A 53 -11.13 -6.58 12.33
N LEU A 54 -10.46 -5.85 13.21
CA LEU A 54 -10.59 -5.99 14.66
C LEU A 54 -12.00 -5.59 15.14
N LEU A 55 -12.61 -4.56 14.51
CA LEU A 55 -14.02 -4.21 14.73
C LEU A 55 -14.97 -5.32 14.24
N ASP A 56 -14.79 -5.81 13.03
CA ASP A 56 -15.61 -6.88 12.44
C ASP A 56 -15.58 -8.17 13.27
N LYS A 57 -14.45 -8.46 13.91
CA LYS A 57 -14.28 -9.61 14.81
C LYS A 57 -14.79 -9.37 16.23
N GLY A 58 -15.22 -8.17 16.57
CA GLY A 58 -15.60 -7.81 17.92
C GLY A 58 -14.45 -7.83 18.94
N ILE A 59 -13.19 -7.77 18.46
CA ILE A 59 -11.99 -7.68 19.29
C ILE A 59 -11.80 -6.24 19.75
N ALA A 60 -12.05 -5.27 18.89
CA ALA A 60 -12.04 -3.85 19.22
C ALA A 60 -13.46 -3.31 19.40
N ASP A 61 -13.64 -2.43 20.40
CA ASP A 61 -14.88 -1.68 20.61
C ASP A 61 -14.82 -0.35 19.84
N GLU A 62 -13.62 0.22 19.67
CA GLU A 62 -13.39 1.49 19.02
C GLU A 62 -12.08 1.45 18.21
N VAL A 63 -12.12 2.02 17.00
CA VAL A 63 -10.94 2.26 16.17
C VAL A 63 -10.92 3.71 15.75
N GLU A 64 -9.80 4.35 16.03
CA GLU A 64 -9.55 5.74 15.68
C GLU A 64 -8.45 5.84 14.61
N PHE A 65 -8.64 6.77 13.67
CA PHE A 65 -7.60 7.18 12.73
C PHE A 65 -7.13 8.58 13.05
N TRP A 66 -5.84 8.72 13.28
CA TRP A 66 -5.21 9.96 13.63
C TRP A 66 -4.36 10.51 12.51
N ASP A 67 -4.48 11.82 12.27
CA ASP A 67 -3.65 12.55 11.33
C ASP A 67 -3.50 14.01 11.78
N TYR A 68 -2.60 14.76 11.15
CA TYR A 68 -2.48 16.20 11.38
C TYR A 68 -3.39 16.99 10.43
N SER A 69 -3.86 18.14 10.92
CA SER A 69 -4.62 19.13 10.18
C SER A 69 -3.94 20.48 10.23
N GLU A 70 -4.14 21.32 9.21
CA GLU A 70 -3.64 22.69 9.17
C GLU A 70 -4.53 23.69 9.89
N GLU A 71 -5.83 23.36 10.00
CA GLU A 71 -6.82 24.36 10.36
C GLU A 71 -7.25 24.26 11.82
N ARG A 72 -7.50 23.06 12.30
CA ARG A 72 -8.04 22.83 13.66
C ARG A 72 -8.03 21.37 14.06
N CYS A 73 -8.03 21.12 15.36
CA CYS A 73 -8.36 19.80 15.89
C CYS A 73 -9.83 19.47 15.60
N THR A 74 -10.08 18.31 15.04
CA THR A 74 -11.43 17.83 14.72
C THR A 74 -11.59 16.37 15.08
N ARG A 75 -12.81 15.99 15.47
CA ARG A 75 -13.21 14.61 15.75
C ARG A 75 -14.52 14.32 15.05
N TYR A 76 -14.55 13.34 14.16
CA TYR A 76 -15.76 13.02 13.40
C TYR A 76 -15.79 11.55 12.97
N HIS A 77 -16.99 10.99 12.83
CA HIS A 77 -17.15 9.63 12.33
C HIS A 77 -17.12 9.59 10.79
N SER A 78 -16.31 8.68 10.27
CA SER A 78 -16.24 8.38 8.85
C SER A 78 -16.09 6.88 8.66
N ASN A 79 -16.96 6.28 7.89
CA ASN A 79 -16.92 4.84 7.57
C ASN A 79 -16.97 3.91 8.81
N GLY A 80 -17.76 4.27 9.81
CA GLY A 80 -17.86 3.50 11.05
C GLY A 80 -16.65 3.63 11.98
N MET A 81 -15.67 4.44 11.60
CA MET A 81 -14.45 4.69 12.36
C MET A 81 -14.38 6.15 12.78
N LEU A 82 -13.73 6.39 13.90
CA LEU A 82 -13.55 7.72 14.41
C LEU A 82 -12.27 8.33 13.82
N ARG A 83 -12.39 9.47 13.15
CA ARG A 83 -11.25 10.26 12.69
C ARG A 83 -10.96 11.37 13.65
N VAL A 84 -9.70 11.54 13.98
CA VAL A 84 -9.20 12.60 14.85
C VAL A 84 -8.05 13.31 14.16
N MET A 85 -8.19 14.61 14.01
CA MET A 85 -7.20 15.47 13.37
C MET A 85 -6.61 16.40 14.43
N PHE A 86 -5.30 16.53 14.47
CA PHE A 86 -4.54 17.33 15.41
C PHE A 86 -3.75 18.41 14.68
N LEU A 87 -3.42 19.50 15.38
CA LEU A 87 -2.52 20.53 14.81
C LEU A 87 -1.04 20.16 15.03
N ASN A 88 -0.74 19.46 16.12
CA ASN A 88 0.62 19.10 16.52
C ASN A 88 0.62 17.94 17.52
N GLU A 89 1.79 17.51 17.93
CA GLU A 89 1.99 16.40 18.86
C GLU A 89 1.48 16.69 20.27
N GLU A 90 1.51 17.94 20.71
CA GLU A 90 1.02 18.31 22.05
C GLU A 90 -0.50 18.14 22.14
N ASP A 91 -1.24 18.48 21.08
CA ASP A 91 -2.69 18.22 21.01
C ASP A 91 -3.00 16.72 21.09
N VAL A 92 -2.14 15.86 20.53
CA VAL A 92 -2.28 14.40 20.63
C VAL A 92 -2.16 13.95 22.08
N LYS A 93 -1.16 14.47 22.82
CA LYS A 93 -0.96 14.16 24.25
C LYS A 93 -2.16 14.60 25.09
N VAL A 94 -2.61 15.84 24.92
CA VAL A 94 -3.79 16.39 25.60
C VAL A 94 -5.06 15.56 25.31
N TYR A 95 -5.20 15.11 24.06
CA TYR A 95 -6.30 14.22 23.67
C TYR A 95 -6.25 12.89 24.42
N MET A 96 -5.07 12.25 24.49
CA MET A 96 -4.91 10.99 25.23
C MET A 96 -5.13 11.13 26.74
N GLU A 97 -4.70 12.22 27.33
CA GLU A 97 -4.97 12.51 28.74
C GLU A 97 -6.47 12.63 29.04
N ARG A 98 -7.21 13.18 28.08
CA ARG A 98 -8.67 13.39 28.22
C ARG A 98 -9.48 12.14 27.93
N TYR A 99 -9.12 11.37 26.91
CA TYR A 99 -9.93 10.24 26.41
C TYR A 99 -9.32 8.86 26.71
N GLY A 100 -8.17 8.84 27.37
CA GLY A 100 -7.44 7.62 27.70
C GLY A 100 -6.43 7.20 26.63
N TYR A 101 -5.56 6.26 26.98
CA TYR A 101 -4.58 5.69 26.08
C TYR A 101 -5.19 4.55 25.25
N PRO A 102 -4.70 4.30 24.01
CA PRO A 102 -5.12 3.14 23.26
C PRO A 102 -4.54 1.85 23.88
N ASP A 103 -5.16 0.72 23.58
CA ASP A 103 -4.59 -0.60 23.88
C ASP A 103 -3.56 -1.03 22.83
N LEU A 104 -3.79 -0.62 21.57
CA LEU A 104 -2.91 -0.83 20.43
C LEU A 104 -2.76 0.48 19.65
N PHE A 105 -1.52 0.90 19.44
CA PHE A 105 -1.17 2.06 18.62
C PHE A 105 -0.32 1.65 17.44
N ILE A 106 -0.79 1.88 16.23
CA ILE A 106 -0.07 1.60 14.98
C ILE A 106 0.31 2.92 14.33
N ASN A 107 1.59 3.25 14.31
CA ASN A 107 2.12 4.42 13.63
C ASN A 107 2.57 4.05 12.21
N HIS A 108 1.95 4.64 11.19
CA HIS A 108 2.32 4.47 9.80
C HIS A 108 3.00 5.74 9.26
N GLY A 109 4.19 5.60 8.74
CA GLY A 109 4.93 6.72 8.15
C GLY A 109 6.09 7.22 9.02
N ARG A 110 6.67 8.34 8.59
CA ARG A 110 7.90 8.91 9.17
C ARG A 110 7.69 9.75 10.42
N ASN A 111 6.50 10.27 10.59
CA ASN A 111 6.19 11.19 11.69
C ASN A 111 5.49 10.44 12.83
N GLY A 112 5.45 11.04 14.00
CA GLY A 112 4.83 10.43 15.16
C GLY A 112 5.80 9.70 16.10
N HIS A 113 7.11 9.87 15.93
CA HIS A 113 8.13 9.29 16.79
C HIS A 113 7.99 9.75 18.24
N ALA A 114 7.82 11.05 18.46
CA ALA A 114 7.59 11.60 19.79
C ALA A 114 6.30 11.05 20.44
N ILE A 115 5.30 10.68 19.64
CA ILE A 115 4.08 10.02 20.14
C ILE A 115 4.37 8.56 20.51
N LEU A 116 5.17 7.84 19.71
CA LEU A 116 5.61 6.48 20.06
C LEU A 116 6.39 6.47 21.38
N GLU A 117 7.31 7.40 21.57
CA GLU A 117 8.06 7.57 22.81
C GLU A 117 7.14 7.93 24.01
N TYR A 118 6.23 8.87 23.80
CA TYR A 118 5.27 9.28 24.83
C TYR A 118 4.35 8.12 25.28
N LEU A 119 4.06 7.19 24.38
CA LEU A 119 3.24 6.02 24.64
C LEU A 119 4.04 4.83 25.24
N ALA A 120 5.34 4.99 25.51
CA ALA A 120 6.13 3.97 26.19
C ALA A 120 5.44 3.52 27.48
N ASP A 121 5.36 2.21 27.69
CA ASP A 121 4.73 1.57 28.86
C ASP A 121 3.22 1.85 29.05
N LYS A 122 2.57 2.54 28.08
CA LYS A 122 1.15 2.89 28.17
C LYS A 122 0.25 2.04 27.26
N CYS A 123 0.78 1.52 26.17
CA CYS A 123 0.05 0.65 25.23
C CYS A 123 1.04 -0.20 24.43
N PHE A 124 0.52 -1.18 23.67
CA PHE A 124 1.31 -1.90 22.69
C PHE A 124 1.47 -1.07 21.41
N ARG A 125 2.71 -0.90 20.93
CA ARG A 125 3.05 -0.01 19.83
C ARG A 125 3.64 -0.78 18.66
N VAL A 126 3.11 -0.51 17.48
CA VAL A 126 3.60 -1.02 16.20
C VAL A 126 4.05 0.15 15.35
N HIS A 127 5.23 0.07 14.77
CA HIS A 127 5.69 1.06 13.82
C HIS A 127 5.80 0.46 12.41
N VAL A 128 5.22 1.17 11.44
CA VAL A 128 5.28 0.84 10.01
C VAL A 128 6.04 1.96 9.32
N PRO A 129 7.37 1.90 9.25
CA PRO A 129 8.19 2.95 8.67
C PRO A 129 7.90 3.11 7.18
N ALA A 130 7.73 4.34 6.72
CA ALA A 130 7.64 4.65 5.29
C ALA A 130 9.05 4.72 4.73
N LEU A 131 9.57 3.62 4.24
CA LEU A 131 10.95 3.51 3.77
C LEU A 131 11.14 4.23 2.43
N ARG A 132 11.62 5.45 2.50
CA ARG A 132 12.28 6.12 1.38
C ARG A 132 13.78 6.35 1.60
N SER A 133 14.29 6.03 2.76
CA SER A 133 15.71 6.12 3.09
C SER A 133 15.99 5.15 4.22
N GLY A 134 17.00 4.30 4.08
CA GLY A 134 17.48 3.38 5.12
C GLY A 134 18.05 4.08 6.36
N LEU A 135 17.68 5.32 6.60
CA LEU A 135 18.16 6.19 7.68
C LEU A 135 17.44 5.95 9.00
N ASP A 136 16.26 5.33 8.97
CA ASP A 136 15.39 5.27 10.17
C ASP A 136 15.69 4.06 11.07
N ARG A 137 16.73 3.27 10.75
CA ARG A 137 17.09 2.08 11.54
C ARG A 137 17.86 2.39 12.83
N GLU A 138 18.62 3.47 12.83
CA GLU A 138 19.44 3.85 13.99
C GLU A 138 18.61 4.45 15.12
N GLU A 139 17.45 4.98 14.80
CA GLU A 139 16.50 5.49 15.77
C GLU A 139 15.53 4.38 16.18
N ASN A 140 15.83 3.71 17.25
CA ASN A 140 14.96 2.74 17.90
C ASN A 140 13.78 3.48 18.58
N PHE A 141 12.72 3.77 17.79
CA PHE A 141 11.54 4.56 18.23
C PHE A 141 10.75 3.91 19.37
N GLY A 142 11.32 2.89 20.00
CA GLY A 142 10.75 2.28 21.18
C GLY A 142 9.48 1.45 20.95
N ALA A 143 9.06 1.20 19.70
CA ALA A 143 7.94 0.31 19.41
C ALA A 143 8.26 -1.14 19.81
N GLU A 144 7.26 -1.90 20.21
CA GLU A 144 7.40 -3.32 20.53
C GLU A 144 7.72 -4.14 19.29
N CYS A 145 7.16 -3.76 18.12
CA CYS A 145 7.48 -4.41 16.86
C CYS A 145 7.33 -3.47 15.64
N TYR A 146 7.85 -3.95 14.50
CA TYR A 146 7.94 -3.20 13.25
C TYR A 146 7.35 -4.00 12.10
N LEU A 147 6.67 -3.31 11.18
CA LEU A 147 6.27 -3.86 9.88
C LEU A 147 7.12 -3.20 8.80
N VAL A 148 8.07 -3.92 8.24
CA VAL A 148 9.08 -3.40 7.31
C VAL A 148 8.80 -3.82 5.87
N ASP A 149 9.11 -3.00 4.89
CA ASP A 149 8.81 -3.22 3.48
C ASP A 149 9.98 -3.80 2.67
N SER A 150 11.12 -4.09 3.31
CA SER A 150 12.28 -4.72 2.69
C SER A 150 12.88 -5.80 3.61
N GLU A 151 13.31 -6.91 3.00
CA GLU A 151 13.92 -8.04 3.72
C GLU A 151 15.22 -7.66 4.44
N GLU A 152 15.93 -6.64 3.96
CA GLU A 152 17.16 -6.14 4.59
C GLU A 152 16.93 -5.55 5.98
N TYR A 153 15.66 -5.27 6.34
CA TYR A 153 15.25 -4.70 7.63
C TYR A 153 14.58 -5.70 8.56
N LEU A 154 14.58 -6.98 8.22
CA LEU A 154 14.05 -8.02 9.10
C LEU A 154 14.98 -8.30 10.27
N ASP A 155 14.41 -8.36 11.47
CA ASP A 155 15.03 -8.77 12.72
C ASP A 155 14.01 -9.50 13.62
N ASP A 156 14.39 -9.80 14.88
CA ASP A 156 13.55 -10.53 15.83
C ASP A 156 12.25 -9.79 16.19
N ARG A 157 12.19 -8.46 15.99
CA ARG A 157 11.05 -7.61 16.30
C ARG A 157 10.34 -7.09 15.05
N SER A 158 10.68 -7.61 13.89
CA SER A 158 10.10 -7.14 12.64
C SER A 158 9.44 -8.25 11.84
N MET A 159 8.46 -7.87 11.04
CA MET A 159 7.78 -8.70 10.05
C MET A 159 7.66 -7.92 8.75
N MET A 160 7.68 -8.64 7.62
CA MET A 160 7.41 -8.01 6.34
C MET A 160 6.04 -7.35 6.31
N TYR A 161 6.03 -6.07 5.93
CA TYR A 161 4.80 -5.36 5.63
C TYR A 161 4.28 -5.77 4.26
N VAL A 162 3.14 -6.42 4.26
CA VAL A 162 2.40 -6.78 3.06
C VAL A 162 1.14 -5.92 2.98
N PRO A 163 0.99 -5.10 1.95
CA PRO A 163 -0.24 -4.34 1.77
C PRO A 163 -1.46 -5.25 1.73
N VAL A 164 -2.42 -5.02 2.61
CA VAL A 164 -3.67 -5.79 2.63
C VAL A 164 -4.52 -5.39 1.44
N VAL A 165 -4.80 -6.32 0.54
CA VAL A 165 -5.60 -6.09 -0.67
C VAL A 165 -7.05 -6.49 -0.44
N ASN A 166 -8.00 -5.66 -0.86
CA ASN A 166 -9.42 -6.01 -0.84
C ASN A 166 -9.76 -7.00 -1.97
N THR A 167 -9.59 -8.27 -1.70
CA THR A 167 -9.74 -9.36 -2.68
C THR A 167 -11.16 -9.60 -3.17
N LYS A 168 -12.18 -8.97 -2.56
CA LYS A 168 -13.55 -8.97 -3.08
C LYS A 168 -13.78 -7.91 -4.16
N LYS A 169 -13.00 -6.83 -4.15
CA LYS A 169 -13.08 -5.78 -5.17
C LYS A 169 -12.04 -6.00 -6.25
N ILE A 170 -10.83 -6.40 -5.85
CA ILE A 170 -9.72 -6.71 -6.76
C ILE A 170 -9.72 -8.22 -7.01
N TYR A 171 -10.21 -8.62 -8.17
CA TYR A 171 -10.29 -10.01 -8.61
C TYR A 171 -10.16 -10.11 -10.14
N PRO A 172 -9.82 -11.30 -10.67
CA PRO A 172 -9.74 -11.51 -12.11
C PRO A 172 -11.07 -11.19 -12.79
N GLY A 173 -11.01 -10.46 -13.90
CA GLY A 173 -12.18 -10.20 -14.73
C GLY A 173 -12.37 -11.29 -15.78
N ALA A 174 -13.61 -11.66 -16.05
CA ALA A 174 -13.99 -12.43 -17.24
C ALA A 174 -14.12 -11.50 -18.47
N CYS A 175 -13.24 -10.51 -18.58
CA CYS A 175 -13.30 -9.51 -19.65
C CYS A 175 -12.23 -9.79 -20.71
N ASP A 176 -12.54 -9.45 -21.95
CA ASP A 176 -11.54 -9.45 -23.02
C ASP A 176 -10.38 -8.53 -22.67
N LYS A 177 -9.17 -9.02 -22.88
CA LYS A 177 -7.96 -8.23 -22.65
C LYS A 177 -7.87 -7.15 -23.73
N LYS A 178 -7.81 -5.89 -23.29
CA LYS A 178 -7.76 -4.71 -24.17
C LYS A 178 -6.34 -4.18 -24.36
N ARG A 179 -5.40 -4.66 -23.55
CA ARG A 179 -4.00 -4.22 -23.57
C ARG A 179 -3.07 -5.33 -23.08
N ASP A 180 -1.85 -5.27 -23.57
CA ASP A 180 -0.84 -6.24 -23.24
C ASP A 180 -0.33 -6.04 -21.82
N PHE A 181 -0.10 -4.78 -21.41
CA PHE A 181 0.41 -4.51 -20.07
C PHE A 181 -0.20 -3.30 -19.39
N ILE A 182 -0.08 -3.28 -18.06
CA ILE A 182 -0.37 -2.14 -17.20
C ILE A 182 0.83 -1.83 -16.30
N TYR A 183 1.06 -0.54 -16.04
CA TYR A 183 1.98 -0.08 -15.01
C TYR A 183 1.28 0.92 -14.08
N LEU A 184 1.03 0.49 -12.84
CA LEU A 184 0.42 1.32 -11.81
C LEU A 184 1.51 2.01 -10.98
N ALA A 185 1.95 3.18 -11.43
CA ALA A 185 2.95 3.97 -10.74
C ALA A 185 2.94 5.42 -11.16
N ARG A 186 3.16 6.33 -10.21
CA ARG A 186 3.32 7.77 -10.49
C ARG A 186 4.59 8.04 -11.27
N SER A 187 4.61 9.14 -12.05
CA SER A 187 5.78 9.57 -12.81
C SER A 187 6.82 10.28 -11.96
N TYR A 188 7.65 9.54 -11.22
CA TYR A 188 8.86 10.07 -10.59
C TYR A 188 10.05 9.14 -10.83
N HIS A 189 11.27 9.63 -10.65
CA HIS A 189 12.52 8.98 -11.08
C HIS A 189 12.67 7.52 -10.62
N GLY A 190 12.40 7.20 -9.36
CA GLY A 190 12.52 5.82 -8.84
C GLY A 190 11.54 4.80 -9.43
N LYS A 191 10.55 5.26 -10.21
CA LYS A 191 9.63 4.36 -10.93
C LYS A 191 10.13 3.94 -12.30
N ARG A 192 11.25 4.47 -12.76
CA ARG A 192 11.98 4.06 -13.94
C ARG A 192 11.09 3.83 -15.17
N HIS A 193 10.20 4.79 -15.44
CA HIS A 193 9.40 4.79 -16.67
C HIS A 193 10.28 4.75 -17.93
N ASP A 194 11.50 5.28 -17.85
CA ASP A 194 12.52 5.24 -18.91
C ASP A 194 12.81 3.81 -19.38
N ILE A 195 13.00 2.85 -18.47
CA ILE A 195 13.24 1.45 -18.82
C ILE A 195 12.08 0.88 -19.63
N LEU A 196 10.84 1.08 -19.15
CA LEU A 196 9.64 0.59 -19.82
C LEU A 196 9.49 1.22 -21.21
N LEU A 197 9.57 2.56 -21.28
CA LEU A 197 9.40 3.28 -22.55
C LEU A 197 10.46 2.88 -23.59
N ASN A 198 11.70 2.75 -23.15
CA ASN A 198 12.79 2.29 -24.04
C ASN A 198 12.57 0.84 -24.51
N ALA A 199 12.05 -0.02 -23.64
CA ALA A 199 11.77 -1.40 -23.99
C ALA A 199 10.65 -1.54 -25.03
N VAL A 200 9.57 -0.74 -24.94
CA VAL A 200 8.39 -0.92 -25.80
C VAL A 200 8.35 0.03 -27.00
N ARG A 201 9.26 0.99 -27.10
CA ARG A 201 9.30 1.94 -28.22
C ARG A 201 9.53 1.23 -29.56
N GLY A 202 8.69 1.55 -30.55
CA GLY A 202 8.74 0.91 -31.87
C GLY A 202 8.20 -0.51 -31.91
N THR A 203 7.58 -1.01 -30.83
CA THR A 203 6.93 -2.31 -30.80
C THR A 203 5.42 -2.20 -31.01
N GLU A 204 4.79 -3.34 -31.27
CA GLU A 204 3.35 -3.51 -31.38
C GLU A 204 2.63 -3.52 -30.02
N LEU A 205 3.36 -3.66 -28.92
CA LEU A 205 2.77 -3.83 -27.58
C LEU A 205 1.94 -2.63 -27.17
N THR A 206 0.74 -2.91 -26.68
CA THR A 206 -0.21 -1.93 -26.16
C THR A 206 -0.14 -1.85 -24.64
N GLY A 207 -0.11 -0.65 -24.08
CA GLY A 207 0.04 -0.47 -22.66
C GLY A 207 -0.79 0.65 -22.04
N HIS A 208 -0.86 0.65 -20.71
CA HIS A 208 -1.47 1.72 -19.96
C HIS A 208 -0.65 2.10 -18.73
N LEU A 209 -0.44 3.39 -18.52
CA LEU A 209 0.22 3.93 -17.31
C LEU A 209 -0.81 4.70 -16.47
N HIS A 210 -0.85 4.40 -15.16
CA HIS A 210 -1.78 5.04 -14.22
C HIS A 210 -1.17 5.12 -12.80
N PRO A 211 -1.36 6.19 -12.04
CA PRO A 211 -1.80 7.52 -12.47
C PRO A 211 -0.62 8.30 -13.04
N VAL A 212 -0.70 8.73 -14.27
CA VAL A 212 0.39 9.47 -14.95
C VAL A 212 -0.17 10.62 -15.75
N ASP A 213 0.35 11.81 -15.50
CA ASP A 213 0.22 12.93 -16.41
C ASP A 213 1.10 12.68 -17.65
N GLY A 214 0.45 12.26 -18.74
CA GLY A 214 1.12 11.90 -19.99
C GLY A 214 1.97 13.02 -20.59
N SER A 215 1.70 14.28 -20.25
CA SER A 215 2.51 15.42 -20.70
C SER A 215 3.94 15.42 -20.14
N LYS A 216 4.21 14.65 -19.09
CA LYS A 216 5.53 14.53 -18.43
C LYS A 216 6.39 13.39 -18.98
N LEU A 217 5.87 12.59 -19.90
CA LEU A 217 6.57 11.45 -20.49
C LEU A 217 6.63 11.56 -22.01
N ASP A 218 7.76 11.22 -22.58
CA ASP A 218 7.87 11.06 -24.06
C ASP A 218 7.29 9.71 -24.47
N LEU A 219 6.02 9.71 -24.87
CA LEU A 219 5.30 8.54 -25.38
C LEU A 219 5.42 8.35 -26.91
N SER A 220 6.27 9.13 -27.58
CA SER A 220 6.45 9.04 -29.02
C SER A 220 6.86 7.63 -29.44
N ASN A 221 6.29 7.18 -30.56
CA ASN A 221 6.55 5.84 -31.12
C ASN A 221 6.25 4.67 -30.15
N THR A 222 5.22 4.85 -29.30
CA THR A 222 4.68 3.79 -28.42
C THR A 222 3.16 3.69 -28.58
N ASN A 223 2.58 2.53 -28.26
CA ASN A 223 1.14 2.30 -28.18
C ASN A 223 0.66 2.37 -26.73
N ILE A 224 1.14 3.34 -25.98
CA ILE A 224 0.82 3.55 -24.56
C ILE A 224 -0.24 4.64 -24.42
N THR A 225 -1.23 4.36 -23.58
CA THR A 225 -2.20 5.34 -23.10
C THR A 225 -1.93 5.69 -21.64
N THR A 226 -2.36 6.86 -21.21
CA THR A 226 -2.24 7.31 -19.82
C THR A 226 -3.56 7.81 -19.30
N THR A 227 -3.80 7.68 -18.01
CA THR A 227 -4.88 8.39 -17.32
C THR A 227 -4.35 9.01 -16.04
N ASP A 228 -4.89 10.17 -15.71
CA ASP A 228 -4.66 10.79 -14.41
C ASP A 228 -5.46 10.07 -13.34
N TRP A 229 -5.32 10.51 -12.09
CA TRP A 229 -5.90 9.85 -10.93
C TRP A 229 -7.44 9.78 -11.01
N ASP A 230 -7.99 8.60 -11.29
CA ASP A 230 -9.39 8.24 -11.06
C ASP A 230 -9.47 6.80 -10.51
N GLU A 231 -9.89 6.65 -9.26
CA GLU A 231 -9.98 5.35 -8.57
C GLU A 231 -10.92 4.35 -9.25
N ARG A 232 -11.95 4.84 -9.95
CA ARG A 232 -12.95 3.97 -10.59
C ARG A 232 -12.36 3.13 -11.70
N ASP A 233 -11.31 3.61 -12.31
CA ASP A 233 -10.70 3.00 -13.48
C ASP A 233 -9.69 1.89 -13.15
N VAL A 234 -9.12 1.87 -11.93
CA VAL A 234 -8.06 0.92 -11.55
C VAL A 234 -8.53 -0.53 -11.66
N VAL A 235 -9.73 -0.84 -11.18
CA VAL A 235 -10.25 -2.22 -11.22
C VAL A 235 -10.49 -2.68 -12.65
N ASP A 236 -11.03 -1.80 -13.50
CA ASP A 236 -11.25 -2.09 -14.92
C ASP A 236 -9.92 -2.18 -15.68
N LEU A 237 -8.97 -1.33 -15.35
CA LEU A 237 -7.61 -1.37 -15.91
C LEU A 237 -6.94 -2.72 -15.60
N LEU A 238 -7.01 -3.19 -14.36
CA LEU A 238 -6.49 -4.50 -13.96
C LEU A 238 -7.15 -5.64 -14.71
N ARG A 239 -8.48 -5.67 -14.76
CA ARG A 239 -9.25 -6.75 -15.42
C ARG A 239 -9.00 -6.84 -16.91
N THR A 240 -8.77 -5.73 -17.58
CA THR A 240 -8.61 -5.65 -19.03
C THR A 240 -7.16 -5.66 -19.49
N SER A 241 -6.19 -5.80 -18.60
CA SER A 241 -4.76 -5.94 -18.91
C SER A 241 -4.33 -7.41 -18.87
N SER A 242 -3.29 -7.76 -19.64
CA SER A 242 -2.78 -9.14 -19.73
C SER A 242 -1.71 -9.44 -18.68
N ILE A 243 -0.76 -8.52 -18.47
CA ILE A 243 0.29 -8.59 -17.46
C ILE A 243 0.44 -7.23 -16.74
N ALA A 244 1.15 -7.22 -15.62
CA ALA A 244 1.59 -5.97 -15.02
C ALA A 244 3.12 -5.86 -15.05
N VAL A 245 3.65 -4.64 -15.13
CA VAL A 245 5.09 -4.40 -15.23
C VAL A 245 5.56 -3.42 -14.15
N TYR A 246 6.75 -3.67 -13.60
CA TYR A 246 7.36 -2.86 -12.55
C TYR A 246 8.86 -2.66 -12.85
N PRO A 247 9.21 -1.70 -13.71
CA PRO A 247 10.61 -1.41 -14.07
C PRO A 247 11.37 -0.67 -12.96
N GLY A 248 10.68 -0.16 -11.94
CA GLY A 248 11.26 0.62 -10.85
C GLY A 248 12.27 -0.17 -10.01
N ASP A 249 13.25 0.53 -9.48
CA ASP A 249 14.27 0.05 -8.54
C ASP A 249 14.05 0.60 -7.12
N ASP A 250 12.86 1.10 -6.87
CA ASP A 250 12.44 1.73 -5.62
C ASP A 250 12.61 0.76 -4.41
N THR A 251 12.96 1.31 -3.27
CA THR A 251 13.18 0.54 -2.03
C THR A 251 11.89 0.05 -1.38
N SER A 252 10.75 0.69 -1.69
CA SER A 252 9.46 0.32 -1.10
C SER A 252 8.76 -0.79 -1.90
N SER A 253 8.04 -1.66 -1.21
CA SER A 253 7.13 -2.62 -1.83
C SER A 253 5.93 -1.88 -2.44
N PRO A 254 5.77 -1.83 -3.78
CA PRO A 254 4.67 -1.09 -4.39
C PRO A 254 3.33 -1.79 -4.09
N ALA A 255 2.42 -1.13 -3.35
CA ALA A 255 1.10 -1.67 -3.03
C ALA A 255 0.34 -2.14 -4.29
N ALA A 256 0.44 -1.36 -5.36
CA ALA A 256 -0.17 -1.68 -6.65
C ALA A 256 0.34 -3.01 -7.26
N MET A 257 1.57 -3.43 -6.97
CA MET A 257 2.08 -4.73 -7.41
C MET A 257 1.29 -5.89 -6.78
N TRP A 258 0.94 -5.77 -5.50
CA TRP A 258 0.11 -6.72 -4.77
C TRP A 258 -1.31 -6.77 -5.34
N GLU A 259 -1.87 -5.61 -5.68
CA GLU A 259 -3.18 -5.51 -6.33
C GLU A 259 -3.20 -6.19 -7.70
N CYS A 260 -2.14 -6.05 -8.49
CA CYS A 260 -2.01 -6.73 -9.78
C CYS A 260 -1.99 -8.25 -9.64
N VAL A 261 -1.18 -8.79 -8.72
CA VAL A 261 -1.13 -10.24 -8.46
C VAL A 261 -2.46 -10.75 -7.92
N ALA A 262 -3.09 -10.00 -7.01
CA ALA A 262 -4.43 -10.29 -6.51
C ALA A 262 -5.51 -10.26 -7.60
N ALA A 263 -5.36 -9.43 -8.63
CA ALA A 263 -6.22 -9.39 -9.81
C ALA A 263 -5.95 -10.54 -10.81
N GLY A 264 -4.96 -11.38 -10.55
CA GLY A 264 -4.61 -12.51 -11.42
C GLY A 264 -3.68 -12.13 -12.58
N LEU A 265 -2.97 -10.99 -12.50
CA LEU A 265 -2.01 -10.58 -13.52
C LEU A 265 -0.62 -11.13 -13.19
N PRO A 266 0.01 -11.88 -14.10
CA PRO A 266 1.44 -12.15 -14.00
C PRO A 266 2.23 -10.85 -14.05
N ILE A 267 3.29 -10.74 -13.25
CA ILE A 267 4.09 -9.53 -13.14
C ILE A 267 5.49 -9.69 -13.73
N VAL A 268 5.99 -8.64 -14.37
CA VAL A 268 7.39 -8.52 -14.80
C VAL A 268 8.04 -7.42 -13.97
N VAL A 269 9.04 -7.77 -13.20
CA VAL A 269 9.61 -6.89 -12.17
C VAL A 269 11.11 -6.72 -12.40
N ASN A 270 11.61 -5.50 -12.25
CA ASN A 270 13.04 -5.23 -12.30
C ASN A 270 13.76 -6.01 -11.19
N GLU A 271 14.79 -6.78 -11.54
CA GLU A 271 15.59 -7.56 -10.58
C GLU A 271 16.25 -6.71 -9.48
N LYS A 272 16.46 -5.41 -9.74
CA LYS A 272 17.01 -4.44 -8.78
C LYS A 272 16.00 -3.94 -7.76
N ILE A 273 14.71 -4.27 -7.89
CA ILE A 273 13.71 -3.87 -6.90
C ILE A 273 14.12 -4.39 -5.53
N LYS A 274 13.97 -3.58 -4.49
CA LYS A 274 14.34 -3.98 -3.12
C LYS A 274 13.15 -4.50 -2.33
N GLY A 275 12.02 -3.81 -2.39
CA GLY A 275 10.81 -4.21 -1.69
C GLY A 275 9.87 -5.08 -2.54
N GLY A 276 9.21 -6.06 -1.91
CA GLY A 276 8.20 -6.91 -2.54
C GLY A 276 8.75 -8.05 -3.41
N LYS A 277 10.04 -8.36 -3.36
CA LYS A 277 10.65 -9.47 -4.12
C LYS A 277 9.96 -10.81 -3.87
N HIS A 278 9.58 -11.06 -2.63
CA HIS A 278 8.93 -12.31 -2.22
C HIS A 278 7.54 -12.54 -2.86
N LEU A 279 6.95 -11.51 -3.50
CA LEU A 279 5.75 -11.66 -4.30
C LEU A 279 6.03 -12.28 -5.68
N VAL A 280 7.26 -12.18 -6.16
CA VAL A 280 7.68 -12.67 -7.49
C VAL A 280 8.20 -14.09 -7.38
N VAL A 281 7.36 -15.05 -7.73
CA VAL A 281 7.73 -16.46 -7.83
C VAL A 281 7.75 -16.84 -9.30
N SER A 282 8.97 -17.09 -9.84
CA SER A 282 9.18 -17.40 -11.25
C SER A 282 8.33 -18.57 -11.71
N GLY A 283 7.65 -18.42 -12.84
CA GLY A 283 6.72 -19.42 -13.38
C GLY A 283 5.36 -19.48 -12.68
N VAL A 284 5.16 -18.76 -11.56
CA VAL A 284 3.90 -18.78 -10.79
C VAL A 284 3.23 -17.43 -10.76
N THR A 285 3.89 -16.41 -10.20
CA THR A 285 3.31 -15.06 -10.09
C THR A 285 3.88 -14.09 -11.11
N GLY A 286 5.06 -14.36 -11.65
CA GLY A 286 5.74 -13.51 -12.63
C GLY A 286 7.20 -13.84 -12.82
N GLU A 287 7.95 -12.88 -13.34
CA GLU A 287 9.37 -13.03 -13.64
C GLU A 287 10.17 -11.77 -13.27
N PHE A 288 11.43 -11.98 -12.93
CA PHE A 288 12.40 -10.88 -12.86
C PHE A 288 12.99 -10.58 -14.24
N ALA A 289 13.26 -9.30 -14.47
CA ALA A 289 13.90 -8.83 -15.68
C ALA A 289 14.99 -7.80 -15.35
N SER A 290 16.08 -7.82 -16.11
CA SER A 290 17.06 -6.74 -16.13
C SER A 290 16.59 -5.60 -17.05
N GLU A 291 17.24 -4.45 -16.98
CA GLU A 291 16.98 -3.34 -17.90
C GLU A 291 17.18 -3.73 -19.37
N THR A 292 18.14 -4.62 -19.64
CA THR A 292 18.53 -5.02 -21.01
C THR A 292 17.63 -6.07 -21.61
N ASN A 293 16.98 -6.91 -20.81
CA ASN A 293 16.10 -7.99 -21.30
C ASN A 293 14.61 -7.76 -20.97
N PHE A 294 14.23 -6.56 -20.53
CA PHE A 294 12.89 -6.27 -20.03
C PHE A 294 11.80 -6.59 -21.07
N LEU A 295 12.00 -6.19 -22.32
CA LEU A 295 11.09 -6.48 -23.42
C LEU A 295 10.97 -7.99 -23.69
N GLU A 296 12.09 -8.70 -23.71
CA GLU A 296 12.10 -10.15 -23.94
C GLU A 296 11.29 -10.89 -22.88
N VAL A 297 11.51 -10.54 -21.61
CA VAL A 297 10.77 -11.13 -20.49
C VAL A 297 9.29 -10.79 -20.57
N MET A 298 8.92 -9.54 -20.89
CA MET A 298 7.52 -9.15 -21.10
C MET A 298 6.85 -10.01 -22.17
N ARG A 299 7.48 -10.19 -23.34
CA ARG A 299 6.96 -11.03 -24.43
C ARG A 299 6.81 -12.50 -24.01
N ARG A 300 7.79 -13.03 -23.28
CA ARG A 300 7.74 -14.41 -22.76
C ARG A 300 6.59 -14.60 -21.79
N VAL A 301 6.40 -13.68 -20.85
CA VAL A 301 5.30 -13.74 -19.88
C VAL A 301 3.95 -13.59 -20.57
N LEU A 302 3.82 -12.67 -21.54
CA LEU A 302 2.60 -12.50 -22.34
C LEU A 302 2.24 -13.77 -23.11
N ALA A 303 3.20 -14.39 -23.78
CA ALA A 303 2.98 -15.62 -24.57
C ALA A 303 2.53 -16.80 -23.70
N ASN A 304 2.97 -16.85 -22.45
CA ASN A 304 2.71 -17.95 -21.52
C ASN A 304 1.77 -17.57 -20.37
N ARG A 305 1.05 -16.44 -20.44
CA ARG A 305 0.29 -15.88 -19.32
C ARG A 305 -0.69 -16.86 -18.66
N GLU A 306 -1.29 -17.76 -19.43
CA GLU A 306 -2.27 -18.74 -18.96
C GLU A 306 -1.64 -19.85 -18.06
N SER A 307 -0.32 -20.02 -18.12
CA SER A 307 0.41 -20.96 -17.27
C SER A 307 0.68 -20.41 -15.88
N TYR A 308 0.67 -19.09 -15.70
CA TYR A 308 0.85 -18.46 -14.41
C TYR A 308 -0.39 -18.56 -13.55
N LYS A 309 -0.20 -18.61 -12.23
CA LYS A 309 -1.28 -18.72 -11.22
C LYS A 309 -1.16 -17.65 -10.13
N PRO A 310 -1.04 -16.34 -10.51
CA PRO A 310 -0.79 -15.29 -9.54
C PRO A 310 -1.90 -15.13 -8.51
N ARG A 311 -3.17 -15.24 -8.93
CA ARG A 311 -4.32 -15.12 -8.03
C ARG A 311 -4.39 -16.24 -7.01
N GLU A 312 -4.22 -17.47 -7.46
CA GLU A 312 -4.26 -18.67 -6.61
C GLU A 312 -3.16 -18.59 -5.55
N TYR A 313 -1.93 -18.29 -5.98
CA TYR A 313 -0.80 -18.06 -5.07
C TYR A 313 -1.06 -16.95 -4.07
N PHE A 314 -1.60 -15.81 -4.56
CA PHE A 314 -1.93 -14.68 -3.70
C PHE A 314 -2.97 -15.06 -2.63
N MET A 315 -4.05 -15.74 -3.03
CA MET A 315 -5.11 -16.11 -2.09
C MET A 315 -4.65 -17.12 -1.03
N GLU A 316 -3.76 -18.03 -1.40
CA GLU A 316 -3.19 -19.01 -0.48
C GLU A 316 -2.27 -18.37 0.56
N HIS A 317 -1.39 -17.43 0.14
CA HIS A 317 -0.34 -16.89 1.00
C HIS A 317 -0.66 -15.53 1.61
N TRP A 318 -1.38 -14.68 0.86
CA TRP A 318 -1.55 -13.25 1.15
C TRP A 318 -3.01 -12.77 1.09
N GLY A 319 -3.97 -13.68 1.07
CA GLY A 319 -5.39 -13.33 1.06
C GLY A 319 -5.76 -12.38 2.21
N THR A 320 -6.73 -11.48 1.99
CA THR A 320 -7.09 -10.38 2.91
C THR A 320 -7.15 -10.82 4.39
N VAL A 321 -7.89 -11.88 4.66
CA VAL A 321 -8.08 -12.38 6.05
C VAL A 321 -6.82 -13.06 6.56
N SER A 322 -6.18 -13.89 5.73
CA SER A 322 -4.95 -14.60 6.08
C SER A 322 -3.85 -13.63 6.50
N MET A 323 -3.68 -12.53 5.73
CA MET A 323 -2.66 -11.54 6.04
C MET A 323 -2.94 -10.79 7.35
N LEU A 324 -4.20 -10.45 7.60
CA LEU A 324 -4.60 -9.81 8.86
C LEU A 324 -4.35 -10.72 10.07
N GLU A 325 -4.66 -12.01 9.95
CA GLU A 325 -4.35 -12.99 11.02
C GLU A 325 -2.84 -13.17 11.21
N HIS A 326 -2.03 -13.09 10.16
CA HIS A 326 -0.57 -13.10 10.29
C HIS A 326 -0.07 -11.90 11.11
N TYR A 327 -0.58 -10.70 10.85
CA TYR A 327 -0.24 -9.52 11.66
C TYR A 327 -0.63 -9.70 13.12
N LEU A 328 -1.85 -10.15 13.39
CA LEU A 328 -2.30 -10.35 14.77
C LEU A 328 -1.51 -11.44 15.49
N SER A 329 -1.17 -12.52 14.81
CA SER A 329 -0.31 -13.57 15.35
C SER A 329 1.08 -13.04 15.70
N PHE A 330 1.65 -12.22 14.82
CA PHE A 330 2.92 -11.57 15.07
C PHE A 330 2.86 -10.60 16.26
N PHE A 331 1.84 -9.76 16.35
CA PHE A 331 1.67 -8.84 17.49
C PHE A 331 1.56 -9.61 18.82
N ARG A 332 0.80 -10.73 18.83
CA ARG A 332 0.70 -11.59 20.03
C ARG A 332 2.06 -12.20 20.41
N LYS A 333 2.84 -12.66 19.43
CA LYS A 333 4.21 -13.15 19.64
C LYS A 333 5.10 -12.06 20.24
N MET A 334 4.89 -10.80 19.89
CA MET A 334 5.62 -9.64 20.41
C MET A 334 5.10 -9.12 21.76
N GLY A 335 4.07 -9.74 22.32
CA GLY A 335 3.57 -9.41 23.66
C GLY A 335 2.21 -8.70 23.70
N TRP A 336 1.55 -8.51 22.56
CA TRP A 336 0.18 -8.00 22.55
C TRP A 336 -0.78 -9.04 23.14
N LYS A 337 -1.57 -8.63 24.13
CA LYS A 337 -2.31 -9.57 25.02
C LYS A 337 -3.75 -9.86 24.58
N TYR A 338 -4.14 -9.50 23.37
CA TYR A 338 -5.53 -9.65 22.91
C TYR A 338 -5.68 -10.58 21.70
#